data_493301f1a3eca33d7f7d7a2dc2042271
#
_entry.id   493301f1a3eca33d7f7d7a2dc2042271
#
_cell.length_a   1.000
_cell.length_b   1.000
_cell.length_c   1.000
_cell.angle_alpha   90.00
_cell.angle_beta   90.00
_cell.angle_gamma   90.00
#
_symmetry.space_group_name_H-M   'P 1'
#
loop_
_entity.id
_entity.type
_entity.pdbx_description
1 polymer ?
#
loop_
_entity_poly.entity_id
_entity_poly.type
_entity_poly.pdbx_seq_one_letter_code
_entity_poly.pdbx_strand_id
1 'polypeptide(L)'
;MWWRGAFGLRSIHGNAKFRQHGGKVFAAMVGQEQSQIDDSALVKAMIAPVQHAGRVIMDFYQTDPSAETKADGSPVTKADQAAEAILLPKIAALAPSIQIISEENAASHKFVASQEFFLVDPLDGTKEFIKARGDGAFTVNIGLIRNGEPVMGIVFAPALDRLFFGSLGNGAFEISGGICRQIHVRMPPADGLVAVASASHRDAQTNQWLEKRGITKFIAIGSSLKFCLIAAGEVDLYPRYGPTMEWDTAAGDAVLRAAGGRVTAEDGKPFPYGKAGYRNQPFFATGGG
;
A
#
# COMPACT_ATOMS: atom_id res chain seq x y z
N MET A 1 -47.69 13.43 13.60
CA MET A 1 -47.35 14.46 14.60
C MET A 1 -46.04 15.07 14.18
N TRP A 2 -46.07 16.13 13.46
CA TRP A 2 -45.86 17.56 13.60
C TRP A 2 -44.57 17.86 14.43
N TRP A 3 -43.54 18.40 13.78
CA TRP A 3 -42.94 19.68 14.14
C TRP A 3 -42.21 20.33 12.96
N ARG A 4 -42.77 21.49 12.49
CA ARG A 4 -42.12 22.47 11.60
C ARG A 4 -41.43 23.51 12.49
N GLY A 5 -40.24 23.95 12.12
CA GLY A 5 -39.56 25.12 12.69
C GLY A 5 -38.89 25.92 11.59
N ALA A 6 -39.49 27.04 11.22
CA ALA A 6 -38.97 28.04 10.29
C ALA A 6 -37.96 28.93 11.03
N PHE A 7 -36.83 29.27 10.40
CA PHE A 7 -35.99 30.39 10.81
C PHE A 7 -35.78 31.38 9.67
N GLY A 8 -36.10 32.64 9.99
CA GLY A 8 -36.22 33.78 9.10
C GLY A 8 -34.88 34.37 8.65
N LEU A 9 -34.88 34.82 7.42
CA LEU A 9 -33.91 35.73 6.81
C LEU A 9 -33.97 37.10 7.48
N ARG A 10 -32.83 37.63 7.97
CA ARG A 10 -32.66 39.06 8.23
C ARG A 10 -31.69 39.63 7.19
N SER A 11 -32.24 40.49 6.34
CA SER A 11 -31.55 41.42 5.46
C SER A 11 -30.91 42.53 6.27
N ILE A 12 -29.63 42.81 6.08
CA ILE A 12 -29.00 44.06 6.54
C ILE A 12 -28.44 44.77 5.31
N HIS A 13 -29.08 45.85 4.91
CA HIS A 13 -28.59 46.83 3.96
C HIS A 13 -27.59 47.75 4.67
N GLY A 14 -26.37 47.79 4.18
CA GLY A 14 -25.36 48.75 4.60
C GLY A 14 -24.71 49.41 3.40
N ASN A 15 -25.11 50.65 3.06
CA ASN A 15 -24.46 51.50 2.08
C ASN A 15 -23.03 51.87 2.53
N ALA A 16 -22.04 51.58 1.75
CA ALA A 16 -20.68 52.17 1.89
C ALA A 16 -20.25 52.82 0.59
N LYS A 17 -19.96 54.12 0.67
CA LYS A 17 -19.52 55.03 -0.39
C LYS A 17 -18.14 54.65 -0.89
N PHE A 18 -17.98 54.58 -2.22
CA PHE A 18 -16.70 54.50 -2.91
C PHE A 18 -15.87 55.78 -2.68
N ARG A 19 -14.63 55.63 -2.23
CA ARG A 19 -13.53 56.57 -2.43
C ARG A 19 -12.41 55.90 -3.24
N GLN A 20 -12.21 56.38 -4.46
CA GLN A 20 -11.04 56.08 -5.27
C GLN A 20 -9.80 56.74 -4.68
N HIS A 21 -8.71 55.94 -4.45
CA HIS A 21 -7.34 56.44 -4.50
C HIS A 21 -6.37 55.26 -4.72
N GLY A 22 -5.55 55.36 -5.76
CA GLY A 22 -4.21 54.82 -5.85
C GLY A 22 -4.10 53.32 -6.14
N GLY A 23 -3.78 53.00 -7.39
CA GLY A 23 -3.50 51.66 -7.87
C GLY A 23 -2.40 50.93 -7.12
N LYS A 24 -2.73 49.76 -6.64
CA LYS A 24 -1.89 48.56 -6.57
C LYS A 24 -2.78 47.38 -6.85
N VAL A 25 -2.48 46.70 -7.95
CA VAL A 25 -3.14 45.45 -8.32
C VAL A 25 -2.76 44.42 -7.24
N PHE A 26 -3.67 44.19 -6.30
CA PHE A 26 -3.64 42.97 -5.49
C PHE A 26 -4.13 41.85 -6.39
N ALA A 27 -3.19 41.07 -6.92
CA ALA A 27 -3.46 39.77 -7.44
C ALA A 27 -4.09 38.95 -6.25
N ALA A 28 -5.38 38.74 -6.29
CA ALA A 28 -6.03 37.81 -5.39
C ALA A 28 -5.38 36.44 -5.66
N MET A 29 -4.54 35.98 -4.75
CA MET A 29 -4.19 34.57 -4.63
C MET A 29 -5.47 33.85 -4.25
N VAL A 30 -6.22 33.40 -5.25
CA VAL A 30 -7.18 32.34 -5.09
C VAL A 30 -6.33 31.09 -4.89
N GLY A 31 -5.94 30.84 -3.65
CA GLY A 31 -5.50 29.53 -3.22
C GLY A 31 -6.68 28.60 -3.45
N GLN A 32 -6.67 27.81 -4.52
CA GLN A 32 -7.45 26.62 -4.58
C GLN A 32 -6.93 25.76 -3.43
N GLU A 33 -7.64 25.75 -2.30
CA GLU A 33 -7.60 24.63 -1.37
C GLU A 33 -8.05 23.41 -2.18
N GLN A 34 -7.08 22.71 -2.78
CA GLN A 34 -7.29 21.34 -3.21
C GLN A 34 -7.70 20.61 -1.93
N SER A 35 -8.98 20.26 -1.83
CA SER A 35 -9.46 19.41 -0.75
C SER A 35 -8.64 18.15 -0.79
N GLN A 36 -7.74 18.00 0.17
CA GLN A 36 -6.91 16.82 0.32
C GLN A 36 -7.88 15.64 0.49
N ILE A 37 -7.84 14.68 -0.43
CA ILE A 37 -8.72 13.52 -0.38
C ILE A 37 -8.46 12.83 0.95
N ASP A 38 -9.50 12.55 1.73
CA ASP A 38 -9.40 11.78 2.96
C ASP A 38 -8.90 10.37 2.64
N ASP A 39 -7.73 10.01 3.18
CA ASP A 39 -7.07 8.72 2.93
C ASP A 39 -7.98 7.54 3.31
N SER A 40 -8.83 7.68 4.32
CA SER A 40 -9.82 6.67 4.70
C SER A 40 -10.93 6.51 3.65
N ALA A 41 -11.40 7.60 3.05
CA ALA A 41 -12.37 7.55 1.96
C ALA A 41 -11.75 6.96 0.69
N LEU A 42 -10.51 7.35 0.38
CA LEU A 42 -9.77 6.86 -0.77
C LEU A 42 -9.52 5.35 -0.69
N VAL A 43 -9.04 4.85 0.46
CA VAL A 43 -8.82 3.42 0.67
C VAL A 43 -10.11 2.62 0.50
N LYS A 44 -11.22 3.10 1.04
CA LYS A 44 -12.53 2.42 0.90
C LYS A 44 -13.01 2.39 -0.54
N ALA A 45 -12.82 3.48 -1.30
CA ALA A 45 -13.18 3.54 -2.72
C ALA A 45 -12.36 2.57 -3.59
N MET A 46 -11.14 2.21 -3.15
CA MET A 46 -10.26 1.27 -3.84
C MET A 46 -10.56 -0.20 -3.57
N ILE A 47 -11.30 -0.56 -2.51
CA ILE A 47 -11.55 -1.97 -2.14
C ILE A 47 -12.21 -2.73 -3.30
N ALA A 48 -13.30 -2.21 -3.87
CA ALA A 48 -14.00 -2.90 -4.95
C ALA A 48 -13.17 -3.05 -6.25
N PRO A 49 -12.42 -2.04 -6.72
CA PRO A 49 -11.45 -2.20 -7.80
C PRO A 49 -10.38 -3.27 -7.54
N VAL A 50 -9.79 -3.30 -6.34
CA VAL A 50 -8.77 -4.28 -5.96
C VAL A 50 -9.35 -5.69 -5.92
N GLN A 51 -10.55 -5.89 -5.37
CA GLN A 51 -11.24 -7.17 -5.40
C GLN A 51 -11.60 -7.59 -6.85
N HIS A 52 -11.92 -6.65 -7.73
CA HIS A 52 -12.15 -6.96 -9.15
C HIS A 52 -10.87 -7.43 -9.82
N ALA A 53 -9.75 -6.72 -9.64
CA ALA A 53 -8.46 -7.15 -10.15
C ALA A 53 -8.07 -8.55 -9.63
N GLY A 54 -8.26 -8.80 -8.35
CA GLY A 54 -8.00 -10.12 -7.76
C GLY A 54 -8.85 -11.24 -8.34
N ARG A 55 -10.13 -11.00 -8.65
CA ARG A 55 -10.97 -12.01 -9.35
C ARG A 55 -10.41 -12.32 -10.73
N VAL A 56 -10.03 -11.30 -11.50
CA VAL A 56 -9.42 -11.50 -12.82
C VAL A 56 -8.10 -12.28 -12.73
N ILE A 57 -7.27 -11.97 -11.73
CA ILE A 57 -6.05 -12.75 -11.45
C ILE A 57 -6.39 -14.22 -11.18
N MET A 58 -7.43 -14.49 -10.40
CA MET A 58 -7.85 -15.88 -10.08
C MET A 58 -8.38 -16.63 -11.28
N ASP A 59 -9.03 -15.96 -12.25
CA ASP A 59 -9.44 -16.59 -13.52
C ASP A 59 -8.21 -17.10 -14.30
N PHE A 60 -7.13 -16.32 -14.38
CA PHE A 60 -5.86 -16.76 -14.96
C PHE A 60 -5.18 -17.84 -14.14
N TYR A 61 -5.14 -17.71 -12.82
CA TYR A 61 -4.52 -18.69 -11.93
C TYR A 61 -5.10 -20.09 -12.07
N GLN A 62 -6.40 -20.17 -12.33
CA GLN A 62 -7.12 -21.44 -12.52
C GLN A 62 -6.98 -22.01 -13.94
N THR A 63 -6.76 -21.16 -14.96
CA THR A 63 -6.85 -21.56 -16.37
C THR A 63 -5.50 -21.55 -17.10
N ASP A 64 -4.71 -20.49 -16.97
CA ASP A 64 -3.44 -20.31 -17.67
C ASP A 64 -2.45 -19.47 -16.82
N PRO A 65 -1.69 -20.10 -15.93
CA PRO A 65 -0.67 -19.41 -15.14
C PRO A 65 0.64 -19.20 -15.91
N SER A 66 0.64 -19.28 -17.25
CA SER A 66 1.85 -19.13 -18.07
C SER A 66 2.44 -17.71 -17.96
N ALA A 67 3.77 -17.64 -17.97
CA ALA A 67 4.50 -16.38 -17.86
C ALA A 67 5.37 -16.14 -19.09
N GLU A 68 5.51 -14.86 -19.43
CA GLU A 68 6.55 -14.35 -20.32
C GLU A 68 7.71 -13.82 -19.47
N THR A 69 8.88 -13.62 -20.08
CA THR A 69 10.05 -13.06 -19.40
C THR A 69 10.22 -11.60 -19.82
N LYS A 70 10.24 -10.69 -18.85
CA LYS A 70 10.56 -9.26 -19.07
C LYS A 70 12.01 -9.08 -19.47
N ALA A 71 12.36 -7.88 -19.95
CA ALA A 71 13.72 -7.53 -20.38
C ALA A 71 14.76 -7.66 -19.24
N ASP A 72 14.36 -7.51 -17.99
CA ASP A 72 15.19 -7.68 -16.80
C ASP A 72 15.29 -9.12 -16.28
N GLY A 73 14.66 -10.07 -17.01
CA GLY A 73 14.64 -11.50 -16.66
C GLY A 73 13.56 -11.90 -15.64
N SER A 74 12.74 -10.97 -15.13
CA SER A 74 11.62 -11.29 -14.24
C SER A 74 10.43 -11.85 -15.04
N PRO A 75 9.58 -12.72 -14.42
CA PRO A 75 8.38 -13.19 -15.08
C PRO A 75 7.28 -12.12 -15.08
N VAL A 76 6.48 -12.09 -16.12
CA VAL A 76 5.21 -11.36 -16.20
C VAL A 76 4.15 -12.26 -16.78
N THR A 77 2.94 -12.15 -16.34
CA THR A 77 1.81 -12.91 -16.86
C THR A 77 0.75 -11.97 -17.45
N LYS A 78 -0.17 -12.55 -18.22
CA LYS A 78 -1.36 -11.82 -18.67
C LYS A 78 -2.20 -11.34 -17.49
N ALA A 79 -2.10 -12.00 -16.34
CA ALA A 79 -2.80 -11.61 -15.12
C ALA A 79 -2.30 -10.26 -14.57
N ASP A 80 -0.98 -10.03 -14.57
CA ASP A 80 -0.36 -8.76 -14.16
C ASP A 80 -0.92 -7.60 -15.01
N GLN A 81 -0.87 -7.76 -16.33
CA GLN A 81 -1.34 -6.75 -17.30
C GLN A 81 -2.85 -6.48 -17.17
N ALA A 82 -3.66 -7.54 -17.00
CA ALA A 82 -5.10 -7.42 -16.84
C ALA A 82 -5.48 -6.74 -15.52
N ALA A 83 -4.78 -7.04 -14.44
CA ALA A 83 -4.95 -6.38 -13.15
C ALA A 83 -4.57 -4.89 -13.24
N GLU A 84 -3.42 -4.56 -13.84
CA GLU A 84 -3.00 -3.18 -14.05
C GLU A 84 -4.03 -2.37 -14.84
N ALA A 85 -4.56 -2.93 -15.93
CA ALA A 85 -5.58 -2.28 -16.77
C ALA A 85 -6.88 -1.96 -16.01
N ILE A 86 -7.18 -2.68 -14.93
CA ILE A 86 -8.31 -2.40 -14.05
C ILE A 86 -7.94 -1.30 -13.04
N LEU A 87 -6.77 -1.41 -12.42
CA LEU A 87 -6.38 -0.58 -11.27
C LEU A 87 -6.03 0.86 -11.67
N LEU A 88 -5.14 1.06 -12.66
CA LEU A 88 -4.61 2.40 -12.96
C LEU A 88 -5.69 3.41 -13.36
N PRO A 89 -6.69 3.08 -14.22
CA PRO A 89 -7.76 4.03 -14.53
C PRO A 89 -8.63 4.40 -13.32
N LYS A 90 -8.80 3.49 -12.36
CA LYS A 90 -9.57 3.74 -11.15
C LYS A 90 -8.82 4.64 -10.19
N ILE A 91 -7.52 4.42 -10.01
CA ILE A 91 -6.65 5.28 -9.21
C ILE A 91 -6.64 6.70 -9.82
N ALA A 92 -6.42 6.83 -11.13
CA ALA A 92 -6.40 8.11 -11.82
C ALA A 92 -7.74 8.85 -11.74
N ALA A 93 -8.87 8.14 -11.75
CA ALA A 93 -10.19 8.76 -11.61
C ALA A 93 -10.47 9.26 -10.17
N LEU A 94 -9.98 8.55 -9.15
CA LEU A 94 -10.16 8.90 -7.74
C LEU A 94 -9.19 9.99 -7.28
N ALA A 95 -7.99 10.02 -7.84
CA ALA A 95 -6.91 10.94 -7.45
C ALA A 95 -6.16 11.47 -8.68
N PRO A 96 -6.79 12.28 -9.56
CA PRO A 96 -6.24 12.65 -10.87
C PRO A 96 -4.97 13.51 -10.81
N SER A 97 -4.70 14.16 -9.68
CA SER A 97 -3.49 14.99 -9.47
C SER A 97 -2.30 14.21 -8.91
N ILE A 98 -2.48 12.95 -8.49
CA ILE A 98 -1.44 12.18 -7.85
C ILE A 98 -0.75 11.28 -8.89
N GLN A 99 0.59 11.35 -8.92
CA GLN A 99 1.42 10.54 -9.80
C GLN A 99 1.25 9.05 -9.49
N ILE A 100 1.23 8.21 -10.53
CA ILE A 100 1.17 6.75 -10.39
C ILE A 100 2.46 6.14 -10.94
N ILE A 101 3.09 5.30 -10.13
CA ILE A 101 4.25 4.48 -10.50
C ILE A 101 3.84 3.04 -10.31
N SER A 102 3.87 2.26 -11.40
CA SER A 102 3.41 0.88 -11.42
C SER A 102 4.49 -0.04 -11.96
N GLU A 103 4.63 -1.24 -11.38
CA GLU A 103 5.63 -2.24 -11.79
C GLU A 103 5.56 -2.56 -13.29
N GLU A 104 4.36 -2.74 -13.84
CA GLU A 104 4.19 -3.15 -15.23
C GLU A 104 4.28 -1.98 -16.21
N ASN A 105 4.20 -0.74 -15.73
CA ASN A 105 4.38 0.46 -16.54
C ASN A 105 5.82 0.98 -16.48
N ALA A 106 6.72 0.39 -17.27
CA ALA A 106 8.13 0.76 -17.34
C ALA A 106 8.38 2.25 -17.67
N ALA A 107 7.42 2.95 -18.31
CA ALA A 107 7.53 4.38 -18.56
C ALA A 107 7.45 5.18 -17.25
N SER A 108 6.66 4.72 -16.28
CA SER A 108 6.51 5.36 -14.97
C SER A 108 7.78 5.28 -14.11
N HIS A 109 8.65 4.29 -14.33
CA HIS A 109 9.90 4.12 -13.57
C HIS A 109 10.93 5.23 -13.83
N LYS A 110 10.76 5.98 -14.93
CA LYS A 110 11.62 7.12 -15.29
C LYS A 110 11.22 8.41 -14.60
N PHE A 111 10.08 8.44 -13.94
CA PHE A 111 9.63 9.63 -13.23
C PHE A 111 10.47 9.87 -11.98
N VAL A 112 10.73 11.12 -11.71
CA VAL A 112 11.17 11.55 -10.38
C VAL A 112 9.92 11.54 -9.50
N ALA A 113 10.00 10.89 -8.35
CA ALA A 113 8.89 10.84 -7.41
C ALA A 113 8.48 12.25 -6.98
N SER A 114 7.21 12.57 -7.08
CA SER A 114 6.61 13.80 -6.55
C SER A 114 6.48 13.72 -5.01
N GLN A 115 5.99 14.78 -4.37
CA GLN A 115 5.73 14.73 -2.92
C GLN A 115 4.63 13.73 -2.57
N GLU A 116 3.69 13.50 -3.50
CA GLU A 116 2.64 12.49 -3.38
C GLU A 116 2.64 11.62 -4.63
N PHE A 117 2.65 10.31 -4.44
CA PHE A 117 2.58 9.35 -5.54
C PHE A 117 2.08 7.99 -5.06
N PHE A 118 1.40 7.28 -5.96
CA PHE A 118 1.07 5.88 -5.77
C PHE A 118 2.20 4.98 -6.22
N LEU A 119 2.40 3.91 -5.48
CA LEU A 119 3.17 2.73 -5.87
C LEU A 119 2.21 1.57 -6.02
N VAL A 120 2.18 0.98 -7.21
CA VAL A 120 1.26 -0.09 -7.57
C VAL A 120 2.04 -1.31 -8.04
N ASP A 121 1.75 -2.44 -7.43
CA ASP A 121 2.16 -3.74 -7.93
C ASP A 121 0.90 -4.57 -8.17
N PRO A 122 0.54 -4.78 -9.44
CA PRO A 122 -0.68 -5.49 -9.79
C PRO A 122 -0.70 -6.96 -9.38
N LEU A 123 0.48 -7.60 -9.29
CA LEU A 123 0.63 -9.00 -8.91
C LEU A 123 2.03 -9.29 -8.33
N ASP A 124 2.25 -8.95 -7.05
CA ASP A 124 3.45 -9.34 -6.32
C ASP A 124 3.43 -10.85 -6.02
N GLY A 125 4.57 -11.50 -6.26
CA GLY A 125 4.69 -12.93 -6.11
C GLY A 125 4.34 -13.69 -7.40
N THR A 126 4.70 -13.17 -8.57
CA THR A 126 4.48 -13.84 -9.87
C THR A 126 5.08 -15.24 -9.90
N LYS A 127 6.19 -15.49 -9.17
CA LYS A 127 6.77 -16.84 -9.04
C LYS A 127 5.86 -17.80 -8.26
N GLU A 128 5.22 -17.32 -7.21
CA GLU A 128 4.22 -18.07 -6.42
C GLU A 128 2.96 -18.31 -7.25
N PHE A 129 2.54 -17.32 -8.05
CA PHE A 129 1.43 -17.43 -8.99
C PHE A 129 1.66 -18.51 -10.06
N ILE A 130 2.85 -18.53 -10.69
CA ILE A 130 3.18 -19.50 -11.76
C ILE A 130 3.28 -20.93 -11.21
N LYS A 131 3.66 -21.11 -9.96
CA LYS A 131 3.66 -22.42 -9.31
C LYS A 131 2.22 -22.89 -9.07
N ALA A 132 1.55 -23.34 -10.12
CA ALA A 132 0.19 -23.88 -10.03
C ALA A 132 0.05 -24.81 -8.83
N ARG A 133 -0.91 -24.53 -7.91
CA ARG A 133 -1.11 -25.18 -6.62
C ARG A 133 -0.04 -24.87 -5.54
N GLY A 134 0.62 -23.71 -5.62
CA GLY A 134 1.43 -23.17 -4.52
C GLY A 134 0.55 -22.75 -3.31
N ASP A 135 1.18 -22.05 -2.38
CA ASP A 135 0.54 -21.53 -1.15
C ASP A 135 -0.46 -20.38 -1.40
N GLY A 136 -0.62 -19.94 -2.65
CA GLY A 136 -1.49 -18.80 -3.00
C GLY A 136 -1.00 -17.45 -2.49
N ALA A 137 0.25 -17.37 -2.09
CA ALA A 137 0.82 -16.17 -1.49
C ALA A 137 1.29 -15.15 -2.55
N PHE A 138 0.38 -14.72 -3.40
CA PHE A 138 0.55 -13.60 -4.33
C PHE A 138 -0.48 -12.50 -4.00
N THR A 139 -0.13 -11.24 -4.26
CA THR A 139 -0.92 -10.11 -3.78
C THR A 139 -1.04 -8.99 -4.79
N VAL A 140 -2.18 -8.27 -4.74
CA VAL A 140 -2.38 -6.97 -5.38
C VAL A 140 -2.01 -5.89 -4.37
N ASN A 141 -1.18 -4.92 -4.75
CA ASN A 141 -0.66 -3.90 -3.87
C ASN A 141 -0.91 -2.49 -4.39
N ILE A 142 -1.47 -1.61 -3.55
CA ILE A 142 -1.58 -0.17 -3.80
C ILE A 142 -1.11 0.56 -2.54
N GLY A 143 -0.03 1.32 -2.63
CA GLY A 143 0.47 2.18 -1.57
C GLY A 143 0.45 3.65 -1.99
N LEU A 144 0.00 4.55 -1.11
CA LEU A 144 0.14 6.00 -1.28
C LEU A 144 1.29 6.49 -0.42
N ILE A 145 2.22 7.14 -1.06
CA ILE A 145 3.36 7.81 -0.42
C ILE A 145 3.10 9.30 -0.36
N ARG A 146 3.38 9.90 0.79
CA ARG A 146 3.33 11.35 1.00
C ARG A 146 4.57 11.81 1.75
N ASN A 147 5.36 12.72 1.15
CA ASN A 147 6.62 13.21 1.72
C ASN A 147 7.61 12.08 2.10
N GLY A 148 7.67 11.02 1.29
CA GLY A 148 8.56 9.88 1.50
C GLY A 148 8.05 8.86 2.54
N GLU A 149 6.83 9.01 3.07
CA GLU A 149 6.23 8.09 4.03
C GLU A 149 4.98 7.39 3.44
N PRO A 150 4.78 6.10 3.68
CA PRO A 150 3.59 5.38 3.27
C PRO A 150 2.42 5.73 4.21
N VAL A 151 1.42 6.43 3.69
CA VAL A 151 0.28 6.95 4.47
C VAL A 151 -1.00 6.13 4.30
N MET A 152 -1.12 5.37 3.21
CA MET A 152 -2.26 4.51 2.91
C MET A 152 -1.79 3.26 2.17
N GLY A 153 -2.40 2.11 2.47
CA GLY A 153 -2.09 0.86 1.79
C GLY A 153 -3.29 -0.07 1.66
N ILE A 154 -3.31 -0.83 0.57
CA ILE A 154 -4.20 -1.96 0.34
C ILE A 154 -3.36 -3.12 -0.18
N VAL A 155 -3.51 -4.29 0.46
CA VAL A 155 -2.90 -5.55 0.05
C VAL A 155 -3.99 -6.59 -0.02
N PHE A 156 -4.16 -7.22 -1.18
CA PHE A 156 -5.16 -8.28 -1.36
C PHE A 156 -4.50 -9.56 -1.83
N ALA A 157 -4.63 -10.63 -1.05
CA ALA A 157 -4.23 -11.99 -1.39
C ALA A 157 -5.48 -12.77 -1.89
N PRO A 158 -5.76 -12.78 -3.21
CA PRO A 158 -7.03 -13.26 -3.73
C PRO A 158 -7.22 -14.77 -3.56
N ALA A 159 -6.15 -15.56 -3.64
CA ALA A 159 -6.22 -17.01 -3.44
C ALA A 159 -6.50 -17.41 -1.99
N LEU A 160 -6.24 -16.51 -1.03
CA LEU A 160 -6.47 -16.72 0.39
C LEU A 160 -7.75 -16.01 0.89
N ASP A 161 -8.44 -15.26 0.03
CA ASP A 161 -9.59 -14.40 0.37
C ASP A 161 -9.28 -13.47 1.55
N ARG A 162 -8.08 -12.84 1.54
CA ARG A 162 -7.64 -11.92 2.59
C ARG A 162 -7.29 -10.57 1.99
N LEU A 163 -8.04 -9.55 2.33
CA LEU A 163 -7.79 -8.16 1.93
C LEU A 163 -7.45 -7.34 3.17
N PHE A 164 -6.27 -6.73 3.15
CA PHE A 164 -5.75 -5.86 4.21
C PHE A 164 -5.72 -4.42 3.72
N PHE A 165 -6.15 -3.49 4.56
CA PHE A 165 -6.09 -2.08 4.22
C PHE A 165 -5.92 -1.24 5.47
N GLY A 166 -5.34 -0.06 5.30
CA GLY A 166 -5.17 0.88 6.39
C GLY A 166 -4.68 2.22 5.90
N SER A 167 -4.84 3.23 6.75
CA SER A 167 -4.25 4.54 6.56
C SER A 167 -3.79 5.12 7.88
N LEU A 168 -2.77 5.95 7.84
CA LEU A 168 -2.15 6.53 9.02
C LEU A 168 -3.19 7.35 9.82
N GLY A 169 -3.30 7.07 11.11
CA GLY A 169 -4.28 7.70 11.98
C GLY A 169 -5.69 7.10 11.96
N ASN A 170 -6.03 6.23 10.98
CA ASN A 170 -7.35 5.61 10.87
C ASN A 170 -7.37 4.10 11.21
N GLY A 171 -6.20 3.53 11.52
CA GLY A 171 -6.04 2.12 11.84
C GLY A 171 -5.96 1.20 10.61
N ALA A 172 -5.74 -0.08 10.89
CA ALA A 172 -5.66 -1.15 9.89
C ALA A 172 -6.80 -2.15 10.05
N PHE A 173 -7.22 -2.74 8.94
CA PHE A 173 -8.35 -3.65 8.87
C PHE A 173 -8.05 -4.82 7.94
N GLU A 174 -8.71 -5.94 8.19
CA GLU A 174 -8.73 -7.11 7.32
C GLU A 174 -10.17 -7.43 6.93
N ILE A 175 -10.38 -7.77 5.66
CA ILE A 175 -11.61 -8.40 5.16
C ILE A 175 -11.26 -9.83 4.77
N SER A 176 -11.94 -10.81 5.36
CA SER A 176 -11.82 -12.23 5.02
C SER A 176 -13.16 -12.92 5.24
N GLY A 177 -13.58 -13.80 4.31
CA GLY A 177 -14.90 -14.42 4.36
C GLY A 177 -16.06 -13.43 4.44
N GLY A 178 -15.91 -12.23 3.87
CA GLY A 178 -16.90 -11.15 3.92
C GLY A 178 -16.97 -10.39 5.25
N ILE A 179 -16.15 -10.74 6.24
CA ILE A 179 -16.11 -10.07 7.56
C ILE A 179 -14.95 -9.08 7.59
N CYS A 180 -15.26 -7.81 7.93
CA CYS A 180 -14.27 -6.79 8.17
C CYS A 180 -13.96 -6.70 9.66
N ARG A 181 -12.68 -6.82 10.03
CA ARG A 181 -12.21 -6.66 11.41
C ARG A 181 -11.04 -5.67 11.48
N GLN A 182 -10.95 -4.92 12.55
CA GLN A 182 -9.75 -4.14 12.85
C GLN A 182 -8.63 -5.09 13.28
N ILE A 183 -7.41 -4.79 12.83
CA ILE A 183 -6.21 -5.56 13.16
C ILE A 183 -5.16 -4.68 13.83
N HIS A 184 -4.35 -5.30 14.67
CA HIS A 184 -3.25 -4.66 15.40
C HIS A 184 -2.08 -5.64 15.48
N VAL A 185 -0.87 -5.09 15.50
CA VAL A 185 0.32 -5.88 15.84
C VAL A 185 0.17 -6.47 17.25
N ARG A 186 0.78 -7.61 17.49
CA ARG A 186 0.80 -8.21 18.83
C ARG A 186 2.05 -7.80 19.61
N MET A 187 1.97 -7.91 20.91
CA MET A 187 3.15 -7.88 21.77
C MET A 187 4.01 -9.13 21.54
N PRO A 188 5.34 -9.01 21.59
CA PRO A 188 6.23 -10.16 21.46
C PRO A 188 5.85 -11.29 22.43
N PRO A 189 5.69 -12.54 21.94
CA PRO A 189 5.34 -13.66 22.81
C PRO A 189 6.50 -14.05 23.71
N ALA A 190 6.18 -14.49 24.95
CA ALA A 190 7.19 -14.87 25.95
C ALA A 190 8.04 -16.08 25.54
N ASP A 191 7.52 -16.93 24.65
CA ASP A 191 8.18 -18.14 24.15
C ASP A 191 9.04 -17.89 22.88
N GLY A 192 9.29 -16.61 22.56
CA GLY A 192 10.17 -16.15 21.50
C GLY A 192 9.46 -15.68 20.23
N LEU A 193 10.15 -14.83 19.48
CA LEU A 193 9.65 -14.20 18.27
C LEU A 193 9.45 -15.22 17.12
N VAL A 194 8.40 -15.01 16.37
CA VAL A 194 8.12 -15.71 15.11
C VAL A 194 8.45 -14.80 13.94
N ALA A 195 9.43 -15.16 13.13
CA ALA A 195 9.77 -14.44 11.92
C ALA A 195 8.95 -14.93 10.72
N VAL A 196 8.70 -14.02 9.77
CA VAL A 196 8.29 -14.42 8.42
C VAL A 196 9.44 -14.13 7.46
N ALA A 197 9.71 -15.03 6.53
CA ALA A 197 10.78 -14.89 5.55
C ALA A 197 10.27 -15.22 4.15
N SER A 198 10.98 -14.75 3.11
CA SER A 198 10.61 -15.06 1.73
C SER A 198 10.72 -16.56 1.44
N ALA A 199 9.69 -17.13 0.85
CA ALA A 199 9.69 -18.51 0.39
C ALA A 199 10.67 -18.72 -0.79
N SER A 200 10.74 -17.76 -1.71
CA SER A 200 11.50 -17.85 -2.96
C SER A 200 12.85 -17.12 -2.95
N HIS A 201 13.07 -16.17 -2.02
CA HIS A 201 14.23 -15.27 -2.03
C HIS A 201 14.92 -15.15 -0.64
N ARG A 202 14.87 -16.19 0.17
CA ARG A 202 15.58 -16.21 1.46
C ARG A 202 17.07 -16.40 1.19
N ASP A 203 17.87 -15.45 1.64
CA ASP A 203 19.33 -15.42 1.45
C ASP A 203 20.12 -15.76 2.72
N ALA A 204 21.44 -15.94 2.56
CA ALA A 204 22.32 -16.27 3.65
C ALA A 204 22.41 -15.17 4.72
N GLN A 205 22.31 -13.89 4.34
CA GLN A 205 22.37 -12.76 5.29
C GLN A 205 21.13 -12.74 6.18
N THR A 206 19.95 -12.98 5.61
CA THR A 206 18.70 -13.14 6.38
C THR A 206 18.83 -14.30 7.40
N ASN A 207 19.40 -15.44 6.99
CA ASN A 207 19.61 -16.58 7.90
C ASN A 207 20.55 -16.22 9.04
N GLN A 208 21.71 -15.65 8.75
CA GLN A 208 22.69 -15.23 9.75
C GLN A 208 22.12 -14.19 10.74
N TRP A 209 21.27 -13.27 10.23
CA TRP A 209 20.63 -12.26 11.06
C TRP A 209 19.67 -12.89 12.07
N LEU A 210 18.86 -13.86 11.64
CA LEU A 210 17.94 -14.63 12.49
C LEU A 210 18.72 -15.45 13.54
N GLU A 211 19.73 -16.19 13.12
CA GLU A 211 20.59 -17.01 13.99
C GLU A 211 21.28 -16.20 15.09
N LYS A 212 21.89 -15.06 14.73
CA LYS A 212 22.54 -14.16 15.69
C LYS A 212 21.60 -13.64 16.78
N ARG A 213 20.28 -13.65 16.54
CA ARG A 213 19.24 -13.20 17.48
C ARG A 213 18.51 -14.34 18.16
N GLY A 214 18.92 -15.58 17.92
CA GLY A 214 18.28 -16.77 18.49
C GLY A 214 16.85 -17.00 18.00
N ILE A 215 16.48 -16.44 16.82
CA ILE A 215 15.14 -16.57 16.25
C ILE A 215 15.10 -17.85 15.44
N THR A 216 14.46 -18.87 15.99
CA THR A 216 14.37 -20.22 15.39
C THR A 216 13.01 -20.51 14.78
N LYS A 217 11.97 -19.79 15.22
CA LYS A 217 10.61 -19.94 14.71
C LYS A 217 10.41 -19.03 13.49
N PHE A 218 10.09 -19.62 12.34
CA PHE A 218 9.77 -18.81 11.14
C PHE A 218 8.77 -19.50 10.23
N ILE A 219 8.04 -18.68 9.47
CA ILE A 219 7.12 -19.08 8.40
C ILE A 219 7.71 -18.61 7.09
N ALA A 220 7.74 -19.48 6.07
CA ALA A 220 8.12 -19.12 4.71
C ALA A 220 6.88 -18.81 3.89
N ILE A 221 6.76 -17.58 3.38
CA ILE A 221 5.62 -17.15 2.57
C ILE A 221 6.06 -16.12 1.52
N GLY A 222 5.35 -16.06 0.38
CA GLY A 222 5.61 -15.12 -0.71
C GLY A 222 5.08 -13.70 -0.44
N SER A 223 5.30 -12.82 -1.38
CA SER A 223 4.72 -11.46 -1.56
C SER A 223 4.77 -10.49 -0.37
N SER A 224 4.08 -9.37 -0.52
CA SER A 224 3.86 -8.35 0.52
C SER A 224 2.98 -8.84 1.67
N LEU A 225 2.33 -9.99 1.55
CA LEU A 225 1.52 -10.62 2.60
C LEU A 225 2.27 -10.71 3.93
N LYS A 226 3.60 -10.80 3.91
CA LYS A 226 4.47 -10.82 5.09
C LYS A 226 4.25 -9.63 6.04
N PHE A 227 4.07 -8.43 5.51
CA PHE A 227 3.74 -7.23 6.30
C PHE A 227 2.37 -7.35 6.96
N CYS A 228 1.40 -7.90 6.21
CA CYS A 228 0.02 -8.06 6.67
C CYS A 228 -0.10 -9.08 7.81
N LEU A 229 0.69 -10.15 7.77
CA LEU A 229 0.74 -11.12 8.87
C LEU A 229 1.28 -10.50 10.17
N ILE A 230 2.25 -9.59 10.07
CA ILE A 230 2.71 -8.81 11.25
C ILE A 230 1.61 -7.87 11.71
N ALA A 231 0.98 -7.14 10.78
CA ALA A 231 -0.10 -6.20 11.07
C ALA A 231 -1.31 -6.88 11.74
N ALA A 232 -1.60 -8.13 11.37
CA ALA A 232 -2.66 -8.95 11.97
C ALA A 232 -2.27 -9.63 13.30
N GLY A 233 -1.02 -9.45 13.76
CA GLY A 233 -0.51 -10.06 14.99
C GLY A 233 -0.28 -11.57 14.89
N GLU A 234 -0.13 -12.12 13.70
CA GLU A 234 0.12 -13.56 13.48
C GLU A 234 1.60 -13.92 13.61
N VAL A 235 2.49 -13.00 13.21
CA VAL A 235 3.94 -13.10 13.34
C VAL A 235 4.52 -11.79 13.86
N ASP A 236 5.81 -11.74 14.16
CA ASP A 236 6.43 -10.64 14.89
C ASP A 236 7.35 -9.77 14.05
N LEU A 237 8.05 -10.38 13.07
CA LEU A 237 9.06 -9.65 12.29
C LEU A 237 9.31 -10.26 10.90
N TYR A 238 9.75 -9.38 9.99
CA TYR A 238 10.17 -9.73 8.63
C TYR A 238 11.50 -9.03 8.31
N PRO A 239 12.65 -9.72 8.43
CA PRO A 239 13.95 -9.23 7.95
C PRO A 239 14.07 -9.48 6.44
N ARG A 240 14.58 -8.51 5.70
CA ARG A 240 14.82 -8.64 4.26
C ARG A 240 16.14 -8.03 3.85
N TYR A 241 17.08 -8.86 3.38
CA TYR A 241 18.34 -8.44 2.78
C TYR A 241 18.31 -8.53 1.24
N GLY A 242 17.59 -9.51 0.69
CA GLY A 242 17.48 -9.67 -0.74
C GLY A 242 16.75 -8.52 -1.42
N PRO A 243 16.99 -8.28 -2.72
CA PRO A 243 16.44 -7.14 -3.45
C PRO A 243 14.90 -7.16 -3.48
N THR A 244 14.31 -5.96 -3.41
CA THR A 244 12.90 -5.67 -3.64
C THR A 244 12.76 -4.28 -4.24
N MET A 245 11.59 -3.97 -4.77
CA MET A 245 11.25 -2.64 -5.25
C MET A 245 10.30 -1.94 -4.27
N GLU A 246 10.15 -0.63 -4.40
CA GLU A 246 9.28 0.14 -3.50
C GLU A 246 7.80 -0.27 -3.61
N TRP A 247 7.34 -0.68 -4.79
CA TRP A 247 5.97 -1.15 -4.99
C TRP A 247 5.67 -2.49 -4.32
N ASP A 248 6.71 -3.34 -4.06
CA ASP A 248 6.59 -4.58 -3.27
C ASP A 248 6.35 -4.31 -1.78
N THR A 249 6.66 -3.10 -1.30
CA THR A 249 6.71 -2.82 0.15
C THR A 249 5.75 -1.74 0.62
N ALA A 250 5.47 -0.74 -0.21
CA ALA A 250 4.74 0.47 0.18
C ALA A 250 3.35 0.19 0.77
N ALA A 251 2.57 -0.66 0.12
CA ALA A 251 1.22 -1.01 0.58
C ALA A 251 1.27 -1.75 1.92
N GLY A 252 2.14 -2.75 2.02
CA GLY A 252 2.32 -3.55 3.24
C GLY A 252 2.87 -2.73 4.41
N ASP A 253 3.84 -1.84 4.17
CA ASP A 253 4.37 -0.93 5.19
C ASP A 253 3.28 0.02 5.72
N ALA A 254 2.46 0.62 4.83
CA ALA A 254 1.35 1.47 5.24
C ALA A 254 0.34 0.73 6.13
N VAL A 255 -0.05 -0.49 5.76
CA VAL A 255 -0.94 -1.33 6.57
C VAL A 255 -0.31 -1.67 7.91
N LEU A 256 0.98 -2.04 7.92
CA LEU A 256 1.71 -2.36 9.14
C LEU A 256 1.81 -1.16 10.10
N ARG A 257 2.16 0.02 9.59
CA ARG A 257 2.19 1.26 10.39
C ARG A 257 0.82 1.62 10.95
N ALA A 258 -0.23 1.49 10.15
CA ALA A 258 -1.60 1.71 10.59
C ALA A 258 -2.05 0.71 11.68
N ALA A 259 -1.45 -0.48 11.74
CA ALA A 259 -1.66 -1.49 12.78
C ALA A 259 -0.78 -1.29 14.03
N GLY A 260 0.12 -0.29 14.05
CA GLY A 260 1.02 0.02 15.17
C GLY A 260 2.42 -0.59 15.06
N GLY A 261 2.77 -1.18 13.91
CA GLY A 261 4.13 -1.66 13.62
C GLY A 261 4.99 -0.61 12.93
N ARG A 262 6.15 -1.05 12.44
CA ARG A 262 7.10 -0.17 11.73
C ARG A 262 7.98 -0.94 10.75
N VAL A 263 8.49 -0.21 9.75
CA VAL A 263 9.57 -0.68 8.88
C VAL A 263 10.77 0.25 9.03
N THR A 264 11.95 -0.31 9.22
CA THR A 264 13.20 0.43 9.38
C THR A 264 14.26 -0.07 8.39
N ALA A 265 15.15 0.82 8.01
CA ALA A 265 16.39 0.47 7.34
C ALA A 265 17.37 -0.25 8.31
N GLU A 266 18.50 -0.74 7.81
CA GLU A 266 19.49 -1.47 8.62
C GLU A 266 20.10 -0.62 9.74
N ASP A 267 20.18 0.70 9.55
CA ASP A 267 20.67 1.66 10.55
C ASP A 267 19.62 2.06 11.59
N GLY A 268 18.42 1.45 11.54
CA GLY A 268 17.32 1.70 12.46
C GLY A 268 16.47 2.94 12.12
N LYS A 269 16.83 3.71 11.07
CA LYS A 269 16.03 4.86 10.63
C LYS A 269 14.76 4.44 9.92
N PRO A 270 13.75 5.33 9.82
CA PRO A 270 12.56 5.08 9.02
C PRO A 270 12.92 4.66 7.58
N PHE A 271 12.20 3.69 7.07
CA PHE A 271 12.43 3.18 5.71
C PHE A 271 11.95 4.20 4.67
N PRO A 272 12.83 4.69 3.75
CA PRO A 272 12.49 5.77 2.84
C PRO A 272 11.83 5.29 1.56
N TYR A 273 10.93 6.12 1.00
CA TYR A 273 10.31 5.94 -0.31
C TYR A 273 10.60 7.12 -1.25
N GLY A 274 10.44 6.91 -2.56
CA GLY A 274 10.74 7.90 -3.59
C GLY A 274 12.21 7.94 -4.02
N LYS A 275 12.93 6.83 -3.85
CA LYS A 275 14.33 6.69 -4.28
C LYS A 275 14.45 6.67 -5.80
N ALA A 276 15.57 7.16 -6.32
CA ALA A 276 15.88 7.01 -7.74
C ALA A 276 15.87 5.52 -8.13
N GLY A 277 15.07 5.18 -9.16
CA GLY A 277 14.91 3.79 -9.63
C GLY A 277 14.13 2.87 -8.70
N TYR A 278 13.53 3.38 -7.63
CA TYR A 278 12.59 2.69 -6.73
C TYR A 278 13.10 1.38 -6.11
N ARG A 279 14.42 1.16 -6.08
CA ARG A 279 15.02 -0.04 -5.50
C ARG A 279 15.19 0.10 -4.00
N ASN A 280 14.82 -0.94 -3.27
CA ASN A 280 14.94 -1.00 -1.82
C ASN A 280 16.34 -1.45 -1.37
N GLN A 281 16.75 -0.89 -0.23
CA GLN A 281 17.84 -1.39 0.59
C GLN A 281 17.32 -2.48 1.55
N PRO A 282 18.20 -3.20 2.29
CA PRO A 282 17.75 -4.07 3.36
C PRO A 282 16.83 -3.36 4.35
N PHE A 283 15.83 -4.09 4.84
CA PHE A 283 14.86 -3.55 5.80
C PHE A 283 14.40 -4.58 6.81
N PHE A 284 13.80 -4.08 7.89
CA PHE A 284 13.24 -4.86 8.98
C PHE A 284 11.84 -4.35 9.31
N ALA A 285 10.84 -5.18 9.04
CA ALA A 285 9.46 -4.91 9.46
C ALA A 285 9.22 -5.60 10.80
N THR A 286 8.66 -4.86 11.77
CA THR A 286 8.42 -5.37 13.14
C THR A 286 7.05 -4.94 13.63
N GLY A 287 6.45 -5.80 14.49
CA GLY A 287 5.25 -5.49 15.23
C GLY A 287 5.52 -4.60 16.45
N GLY A 288 4.74 -4.83 17.53
CA GLY A 288 4.86 -4.09 18.78
C GLY A 288 6.16 -4.41 19.54
N GLY A 289 6.84 -3.40 20.03
CA GLY A 289 8.09 -3.53 20.80
C GLY A 289 8.90 -2.26 20.76
#